data_39694988b79b5b8b706d2bb77b5f7f36
#
_entry.id   39694988b79b5b8b706d2bb77b5f7f36
#
_cell.length_a   1.000
_cell.length_b   1.000
_cell.length_c   1.000
_cell.angle_alpha   90.00
_cell.angle_beta   90.00
_cell.angle_gamma   90.00
#
_symmetry.space_group_name_H-M   'P 1'
#
loop_
_entity.id
_entity.type
_entity.pdbx_description
1 polymer ?
#
loop_
_entity_poly.entity_id
_entity_poly.type
_entity_poly.pdbx_seq_one_letter_code
_entity_poly.pdbx_strand_id
1 'polypeptide(L)'
;MITRLLKVSLALFAISPLVNVGPVNVTALLLLLASVLQLSTQPQQFSLFWRQYWVFMLTMVALTSAFLLSNLLNKNPNTLDATFAQSRWLLLLAFAAPALVYSMKMKDWRDVVYFSASITLVFTIVYLADAFTYLKLESNLILDVIDAQRSDLLRPSWVFNPHPFSRTLIAAMLLLLGCTLVSNWGILRVIFCLGILGLGTLLVLGAVRTAFIAVAVLACLSVFLYRGKRLVSSLSAGLLLCVVGLWFRGQLFPMDQTDKSLGLREALFEQGVNAFLATPWFGGGYQAARAISWPSELQQFAGAQTMATTNTHVQWLEMLVSYGLLGGLLFTALWLLSGWLILKASIQGFGTRKLAGVLLFLNWTSLTIASFTTVYRESEWALWLVTLIGSLSLIELQKKSSGGTPTLRETASL
;
A
#
# COMPACT_ATOMS: atom_id res chain seq x y z
N MET A 1 -23.59 -11.90 -14.58
CA MET A 1 -23.80 -10.53 -14.03
C MET A 1 -22.92 -10.29 -12.81
N ILE A 2 -22.98 -11.11 -11.77
CA ILE A 2 -22.24 -10.93 -10.49
C ILE A 2 -20.73 -10.85 -10.69
N THR A 3 -20.14 -11.75 -11.51
CA THR A 3 -18.68 -11.70 -11.80
C THR A 3 -18.25 -10.39 -12.47
N ARG A 4 -19.12 -9.77 -13.30
CA ARG A 4 -18.80 -8.44 -13.88
C ARG A 4 -18.83 -7.35 -12.80
N LEU A 5 -19.82 -7.39 -11.90
CA LEU A 5 -19.89 -6.47 -10.77
C LEU A 5 -18.63 -6.60 -9.89
N LEU A 6 -18.22 -7.83 -9.59
CA LEU A 6 -17.03 -8.11 -8.80
C LEU A 6 -15.74 -7.54 -9.45
N LYS A 7 -15.59 -7.69 -10.79
CA LYS A 7 -14.47 -7.09 -11.54
C LYS A 7 -14.43 -5.58 -11.44
N VAL A 8 -15.58 -4.92 -11.70
CA VAL A 8 -15.68 -3.47 -11.67
C VAL A 8 -15.39 -2.95 -10.25
N SER A 9 -15.98 -3.57 -9.24
CA SER A 9 -15.74 -3.21 -7.83
C SER A 9 -14.27 -3.36 -7.44
N LEU A 10 -13.61 -4.44 -7.86
CA LEU A 10 -12.17 -4.63 -7.61
C LEU A 10 -11.33 -3.57 -8.33
N ALA A 11 -11.64 -3.28 -9.59
CA ALA A 11 -10.89 -2.29 -10.36
C ALA A 11 -11.03 -0.88 -9.74
N LEU A 12 -12.24 -0.49 -9.35
CA LEU A 12 -12.48 0.77 -8.64
C LEU A 12 -11.77 0.82 -7.29
N PHE A 13 -11.78 -0.29 -6.55
CA PHE A 13 -11.08 -0.38 -5.28
C PHE A 13 -9.56 -0.28 -5.45
N ALA A 14 -8.98 -0.93 -6.47
CA ALA A 14 -7.54 -0.90 -6.73
C ALA A 14 -7.00 0.50 -7.07
N ILE A 15 -7.82 1.36 -7.71
CA ILE A 15 -7.44 2.73 -8.08
C ILE A 15 -7.85 3.78 -7.04
N SER A 16 -8.77 3.46 -6.14
CA SER A 16 -9.30 4.42 -5.16
C SER A 16 -8.24 5.07 -4.26
N PRO A 17 -7.11 4.40 -3.92
CA PRO A 17 -6.01 5.03 -3.18
C PRO A 17 -5.38 6.24 -3.89
N LEU A 18 -5.48 6.30 -5.25
CA LEU A 18 -5.03 7.47 -6.01
C LEU A 18 -5.89 8.70 -5.76
N VAL A 19 -7.17 8.52 -5.42
CA VAL A 19 -8.10 9.64 -5.30
C VAL A 19 -8.09 10.23 -3.91
N ASN A 20 -8.48 9.48 -2.89
CA ASN A 20 -8.49 9.90 -1.47
C ASN A 20 -9.10 8.78 -0.60
N VAL A 21 -9.14 9.03 0.72
CA VAL A 21 -9.72 8.13 1.74
C VAL A 21 -11.23 7.86 1.52
N GLY A 22 -12.00 8.88 1.17
CA GLY A 22 -13.45 8.73 0.93
C GLY A 22 -13.78 7.68 -0.14
N PRO A 23 -13.26 7.79 -1.36
CA PRO A 23 -13.42 6.79 -2.41
C PRO A 23 -12.95 5.38 -2.02
N VAL A 24 -11.89 5.25 -1.22
CA VAL A 24 -11.42 3.93 -0.74
C VAL A 24 -12.51 3.24 0.08
N ASN A 25 -13.16 3.93 1.00
CA ASN A 25 -14.21 3.35 1.84
C ASN A 25 -15.45 2.97 1.02
N VAL A 26 -15.88 3.82 0.07
CA VAL A 26 -17.02 3.54 -0.80
C VAL A 26 -16.76 2.33 -1.69
N THR A 27 -15.60 2.28 -2.33
CA THR A 27 -15.24 1.16 -3.21
C THR A 27 -14.98 -0.14 -2.44
N ALA A 28 -14.49 -0.06 -1.19
CA ALA A 28 -14.40 -1.20 -0.28
C ALA A 28 -15.78 -1.79 0.03
N LEU A 29 -16.77 -0.94 0.30
CA LEU A 29 -18.15 -1.38 0.53
C LEU A 29 -18.74 -2.05 -0.71
N LEU A 30 -18.53 -1.46 -1.91
CA LEU A 30 -18.99 -2.05 -3.17
C LEU A 30 -18.33 -3.42 -3.41
N LEU A 31 -17.04 -3.55 -3.13
CA LEU A 31 -16.32 -4.82 -3.27
C LEU A 31 -16.83 -5.85 -2.26
N LEU A 32 -17.10 -5.45 -1.02
CA LEU A 32 -17.68 -6.33 0.00
C LEU A 32 -19.07 -6.85 -0.44
N LEU A 33 -19.97 -5.97 -0.87
CA LEU A 33 -21.31 -6.34 -1.33
C LEU A 33 -21.25 -7.30 -2.53
N ALA A 34 -20.41 -6.99 -3.53
CA ALA A 34 -20.21 -7.86 -4.70
C ALA A 34 -19.65 -9.24 -4.30
N SER A 35 -18.76 -9.28 -3.30
CA SER A 35 -18.17 -10.51 -2.79
C SER A 35 -19.19 -11.36 -2.03
N VAL A 36 -20.01 -10.76 -1.17
CA VAL A 36 -21.08 -11.45 -0.45
C VAL A 36 -22.11 -12.02 -1.44
N LEU A 37 -22.51 -11.25 -2.46
CA LEU A 37 -23.40 -11.74 -3.52
C LEU A 37 -22.78 -12.91 -4.30
N GLN A 38 -21.49 -12.88 -4.59
CA GLN A 38 -20.80 -13.99 -5.26
C GLN A 38 -20.79 -15.24 -4.37
N LEU A 39 -20.47 -15.09 -3.10
CA LEU A 39 -20.40 -16.21 -2.15
C LEU A 39 -21.79 -16.76 -1.81
N SER A 40 -22.85 -15.95 -1.84
CA SER A 40 -24.22 -16.44 -1.65
C SER A 40 -24.65 -17.38 -2.79
N THR A 41 -24.13 -17.17 -4.01
CA THR A 41 -24.39 -18.06 -5.15
C THR A 41 -23.42 -19.25 -5.23
N GLN A 42 -22.26 -19.16 -4.62
CA GLN A 42 -21.19 -20.17 -4.65
C GLN A 42 -20.54 -20.35 -3.25
N PRO A 43 -21.29 -20.81 -2.24
CA PRO A 43 -20.79 -20.88 -0.85
C PRO A 43 -19.60 -21.84 -0.68
N GLN A 44 -19.45 -22.81 -1.57
CA GLN A 44 -18.30 -23.73 -1.58
C GLN A 44 -16.96 -23.00 -1.74
N GLN A 45 -16.92 -21.82 -2.35
CA GLN A 45 -15.69 -21.04 -2.51
C GLN A 45 -15.13 -20.59 -1.15
N PHE A 46 -16.02 -20.20 -0.23
CA PHE A 46 -15.61 -19.84 1.13
C PHE A 46 -15.04 -21.04 1.90
N SER A 47 -15.71 -22.18 1.82
CA SER A 47 -15.27 -23.42 2.46
C SER A 47 -13.92 -23.92 1.92
N LEU A 48 -13.72 -23.87 0.59
CA LEU A 48 -12.45 -24.20 -0.04
C LEU A 48 -11.34 -23.25 0.41
N PHE A 49 -11.61 -21.95 0.44
CA PHE A 49 -10.64 -20.95 0.88
C PHE A 49 -10.26 -21.17 2.34
N TRP A 50 -11.24 -21.40 3.23
CA TRP A 50 -10.98 -21.69 4.63
C TRP A 50 -10.10 -22.94 4.79
N ARG A 51 -10.41 -24.03 4.13
CA ARG A 51 -9.62 -25.28 4.20
C ARG A 51 -8.18 -25.09 3.73
N GLN A 52 -7.98 -24.29 2.69
CA GLN A 52 -6.67 -24.09 2.08
C GLN A 52 -5.80 -23.09 2.82
N TYR A 53 -6.41 -22.05 3.39
CA TYR A 53 -5.73 -20.91 4.04
C TYR A 53 -6.12 -20.80 5.53
N TRP A 54 -6.43 -21.91 6.18
CA TRP A 54 -6.98 -21.92 7.55
C TRP A 54 -6.10 -21.20 8.56
N VAL A 55 -4.76 -21.36 8.49
CA VAL A 55 -3.83 -20.67 9.40
C VAL A 55 -3.95 -19.16 9.24
N PHE A 56 -4.02 -18.67 8.00
CA PHE A 56 -4.19 -17.26 7.70
C PHE A 56 -5.54 -16.74 8.22
N MET A 57 -6.63 -17.46 7.95
CA MET A 57 -7.97 -17.11 8.42
C MET A 57 -8.06 -17.12 9.95
N LEU A 58 -7.46 -18.12 10.60
CA LEU A 58 -7.42 -18.19 12.05
C LEU A 58 -6.64 -17.01 12.66
N THR A 59 -5.53 -16.63 12.06
CA THR A 59 -4.74 -15.46 12.50
C THR A 59 -5.57 -14.17 12.39
N MET A 60 -6.36 -14.01 11.32
CA MET A 60 -7.27 -12.86 11.17
C MET A 60 -8.34 -12.83 12.27
N VAL A 61 -8.97 -13.97 12.55
CA VAL A 61 -9.97 -14.10 13.62
C VAL A 61 -9.34 -13.81 14.98
N ALA A 62 -8.16 -14.38 15.26
CA ALA A 62 -7.44 -14.13 16.51
C ALA A 62 -7.07 -12.65 16.69
N LEU A 63 -6.60 -11.99 15.61
CA LEU A 63 -6.28 -10.56 15.64
C LEU A 63 -7.53 -9.69 15.89
N THR A 64 -8.65 -10.00 15.22
CA THR A 64 -9.93 -9.32 15.48
C THR A 64 -10.39 -9.51 16.93
N SER A 65 -10.23 -10.71 17.46
CA SER A 65 -10.54 -11.02 18.87
C SER A 65 -9.64 -10.26 19.84
N ALA A 66 -8.34 -10.09 19.51
CA ALA A 66 -7.43 -9.29 20.31
C ALA A 66 -7.83 -7.80 20.31
N PHE A 67 -8.30 -7.25 19.18
CA PHE A 67 -8.84 -5.89 19.12
C PHE A 67 -10.07 -5.74 20.03
N LEU A 68 -11.01 -6.68 19.96
CA LEU A 68 -12.21 -6.69 20.81
C LEU A 68 -11.84 -6.77 22.29
N LEU A 69 -10.96 -7.71 22.64
CA LEU A 69 -10.53 -7.93 24.03
C LEU A 69 -9.84 -6.69 24.60
N SER A 70 -8.91 -6.09 23.86
CA SER A 70 -8.23 -4.86 24.27
C SER A 70 -9.24 -3.74 24.54
N ASN A 71 -10.19 -3.50 23.61
CA ASN A 71 -11.19 -2.45 23.77
C ASN A 71 -12.14 -2.70 24.95
N LEU A 72 -12.49 -3.96 25.22
CA LEU A 72 -13.30 -4.35 26.39
C LEU A 72 -12.57 -4.11 27.70
N LEU A 73 -11.32 -4.54 27.80
CA LEU A 73 -10.50 -4.40 29.01
C LEU A 73 -10.24 -2.92 29.35
N ASN A 74 -10.09 -2.08 28.33
CA ASN A 74 -9.91 -0.64 28.51
C ASN A 74 -11.24 0.11 28.66
N LYS A 75 -12.37 -0.59 28.80
CA LYS A 75 -13.71 0.00 29.02
C LYS A 75 -14.05 1.07 27.98
N ASN A 76 -13.66 0.86 26.72
CA ASN A 76 -13.97 1.79 25.65
C ASN A 76 -15.50 1.88 25.48
N PRO A 77 -16.12 3.07 25.61
CA PRO A 77 -17.57 3.23 25.54
C PRO A 77 -18.12 2.79 24.16
N ASN A 78 -17.30 2.85 23.11
CA ASN A 78 -17.65 2.48 21.75
C ASN A 78 -16.89 1.22 21.30
N THR A 79 -16.81 0.21 22.16
CA THR A 79 -16.00 -1.02 21.92
C THR A 79 -16.26 -1.67 20.56
N LEU A 80 -17.53 -1.81 20.17
CA LEU A 80 -17.89 -2.44 18.89
C LEU A 80 -17.46 -1.60 17.70
N ASP A 81 -17.73 -0.29 17.73
CA ASP A 81 -17.34 0.62 16.65
C ASP A 81 -15.81 0.69 16.50
N ALA A 82 -15.10 0.77 17.63
CA ALA A 82 -13.64 0.77 17.67
C ALA A 82 -13.06 -0.54 17.09
N THR A 83 -13.62 -1.68 17.48
CA THR A 83 -13.20 -3.00 16.96
C THR A 83 -13.52 -3.12 15.48
N PHE A 84 -14.70 -2.69 15.04
CA PHE A 84 -15.08 -2.69 13.63
C PHE A 84 -14.17 -1.78 12.80
N ALA A 85 -13.87 -0.58 13.27
CA ALA A 85 -12.98 0.36 12.58
C ALA A 85 -11.60 -0.24 12.27
N GLN A 86 -11.08 -1.09 13.16
CA GLN A 86 -9.80 -1.78 12.98
C GLN A 86 -9.91 -3.06 12.15
N SER A 87 -10.96 -3.85 12.35
CA SER A 87 -11.11 -5.16 11.71
C SER A 87 -11.79 -5.11 10.34
N ARG A 88 -12.36 -3.98 9.92
CA ARG A 88 -13.10 -3.84 8.64
C ARG A 88 -12.31 -4.33 7.42
N TRP A 89 -10.99 -4.09 7.40
CA TRP A 89 -10.11 -4.54 6.33
C TRP A 89 -9.90 -6.06 6.34
N LEU A 90 -9.84 -6.66 7.52
CA LEU A 90 -9.78 -8.11 7.69
C LEU A 90 -11.11 -8.77 7.27
N LEU A 91 -12.24 -8.14 7.62
CA LEU A 91 -13.56 -8.58 7.18
C LEU A 91 -13.70 -8.48 5.65
N LEU A 92 -13.31 -7.36 5.05
CA LEU A 92 -13.31 -7.22 3.60
C LEU A 92 -12.46 -8.34 2.96
N LEU A 93 -11.27 -8.62 3.48
CA LEU A 93 -10.42 -9.68 2.98
C LEU A 93 -11.06 -11.05 3.11
N ALA A 94 -11.70 -11.35 4.25
CA ALA A 94 -12.35 -12.63 4.51
C ALA A 94 -13.45 -12.98 3.49
N PHE A 95 -14.13 -11.98 2.94
CA PHE A 95 -15.17 -12.18 1.92
C PHE A 95 -14.63 -11.98 0.50
N ALA A 96 -13.80 -10.97 0.25
CA ALA A 96 -13.30 -10.66 -1.07
C ALA A 96 -12.30 -11.69 -1.60
N ALA A 97 -11.41 -12.20 -0.75
CA ALA A 97 -10.41 -13.17 -1.20
C ALA A 97 -11.04 -14.46 -1.76
N PRO A 98 -11.92 -15.19 -1.03
CA PRO A 98 -12.54 -16.40 -1.59
C PRO A 98 -13.39 -16.11 -2.83
N ALA A 99 -14.14 -15.00 -2.86
CA ALA A 99 -14.94 -14.62 -4.01
C ALA A 99 -14.10 -14.36 -5.26
N LEU A 100 -12.99 -13.63 -5.15
CA LEU A 100 -12.13 -13.24 -6.27
C LEU A 100 -11.22 -14.38 -6.73
N VAL A 101 -10.57 -15.06 -5.78
CA VAL A 101 -9.57 -16.11 -6.05
C VAL A 101 -10.15 -17.25 -6.87
N TYR A 102 -11.39 -17.65 -6.61
CA TYR A 102 -12.02 -18.76 -7.30
C TYR A 102 -12.91 -18.38 -8.48
N SER A 103 -13.41 -17.12 -8.54
CA SER A 103 -14.30 -16.68 -9.62
C SER A 103 -13.58 -16.05 -10.80
N MET A 104 -12.41 -15.45 -10.59
CA MET A 104 -11.70 -14.72 -11.63
C MET A 104 -10.75 -15.62 -12.42
N LYS A 105 -10.83 -15.49 -13.75
CA LYS A 105 -9.89 -16.11 -14.70
C LYS A 105 -8.74 -15.14 -15.00
N MET A 106 -7.68 -15.62 -15.63
CA MET A 106 -6.53 -14.80 -16.04
C MET A 106 -6.93 -13.60 -16.93
N LYS A 107 -7.91 -13.82 -17.84
CA LYS A 107 -8.47 -12.75 -18.67
C LYS A 107 -9.10 -11.64 -17.82
N ASP A 108 -9.82 -12.02 -16.78
CA ASP A 108 -10.51 -11.07 -15.90
C ASP A 108 -9.52 -10.19 -15.12
N TRP A 109 -8.44 -10.81 -14.63
CA TRP A 109 -7.34 -10.07 -13.99
C TRP A 109 -6.64 -9.12 -14.95
N ARG A 110 -6.40 -9.56 -16.19
CA ARG A 110 -5.83 -8.70 -17.22
C ARG A 110 -6.72 -7.48 -17.49
N ASP A 111 -8.03 -7.68 -17.61
CA ASP A 111 -8.99 -6.58 -17.82
C ASP A 111 -8.95 -5.58 -16.66
N VAL A 112 -8.90 -6.05 -15.39
CA VAL A 112 -8.76 -5.19 -14.20
C VAL A 112 -7.44 -4.42 -14.24
N VAL A 113 -6.32 -5.07 -14.55
CA VAL A 113 -4.99 -4.46 -14.61
C VAL A 113 -4.94 -3.36 -15.66
N TYR A 114 -5.39 -3.62 -16.90
CA TYR A 114 -5.38 -2.59 -17.97
C TYR A 114 -6.33 -1.44 -17.68
N PHE A 115 -7.51 -1.71 -17.14
CA PHE A 115 -8.44 -0.66 -16.73
C PHE A 115 -7.82 0.21 -15.63
N SER A 116 -7.24 -0.39 -14.59
CA SER A 116 -6.56 0.34 -13.52
C SER A 116 -5.37 1.15 -14.05
N ALA A 117 -4.59 0.59 -14.96
CA ALA A 117 -3.48 1.30 -15.61
C ALA A 117 -3.95 2.52 -16.41
N SER A 118 -5.03 2.37 -17.18
CA SER A 118 -5.61 3.48 -17.97
C SER A 118 -6.08 4.64 -17.08
N ILE A 119 -6.78 4.31 -15.99
CA ILE A 119 -7.22 5.34 -15.03
C ILE A 119 -6.02 5.96 -14.30
N THR A 120 -5.01 5.17 -13.95
CA THR A 120 -3.76 5.69 -13.37
C THR A 120 -3.10 6.72 -14.28
N LEU A 121 -3.07 6.50 -15.60
CA LEU A 121 -2.55 7.47 -16.56
C LEU A 121 -3.36 8.79 -16.55
N VAL A 122 -4.68 8.69 -16.51
CA VAL A 122 -5.55 9.88 -16.41
C VAL A 122 -5.23 10.67 -15.13
N PHE A 123 -5.15 10.01 -13.99
CA PHE A 123 -4.78 10.67 -12.73
C PHE A 123 -3.36 11.25 -12.77
N THR A 124 -2.41 10.58 -13.41
CA THR A 124 -1.05 11.10 -13.57
C THR A 124 -1.07 12.43 -14.33
N ILE A 125 -1.85 12.52 -15.41
CA ILE A 125 -1.99 13.75 -16.20
C ILE A 125 -2.65 14.85 -15.35
N VAL A 126 -3.73 14.53 -14.64
CA VAL A 126 -4.44 15.49 -13.80
C VAL A 126 -3.54 16.01 -12.68
N TYR A 127 -2.78 15.14 -12.01
CA TYR A 127 -1.87 15.55 -10.95
C TYR A 127 -0.70 16.37 -11.44
N LEU A 128 -0.14 16.05 -12.61
CA LEU A 128 0.91 16.86 -13.22
C LEU A 128 0.36 18.23 -13.63
N ALA A 129 -0.83 18.28 -14.24
CA ALA A 129 -1.47 19.54 -14.62
C ALA A 129 -1.72 20.44 -13.40
N ASP A 130 -2.21 19.86 -12.28
CA ASP A 130 -2.41 20.59 -11.03
C ASP A 130 -1.07 21.10 -10.46
N ALA A 131 -0.05 20.25 -10.37
CA ALA A 131 1.27 20.64 -9.90
C ALA A 131 1.89 21.76 -10.75
N PHE A 132 1.79 21.67 -12.10
CA PHE A 132 2.31 22.70 -13.00
C PHE A 132 1.49 23.99 -12.95
N THR A 133 0.18 23.92 -12.77
CA THR A 133 -0.67 25.10 -12.62
C THR A 133 -0.31 25.85 -11.34
N TYR A 134 -0.06 25.12 -10.27
CA TYR A 134 0.37 25.69 -9.00
C TYR A 134 1.73 26.37 -9.11
N LEU A 135 2.71 25.72 -9.74
CA LEU A 135 4.04 26.28 -10.02
C LEU A 135 3.99 27.53 -10.91
N LYS A 136 3.03 27.61 -11.85
CA LYS A 136 2.90 28.74 -12.78
C LYS A 136 2.19 29.96 -12.15
N LEU A 137 1.21 29.73 -11.27
CA LEU A 137 0.48 30.79 -10.57
C LEU A 137 1.38 31.60 -9.62
N GLU A 138 2.48 30.98 -9.18
CA GLU A 138 3.44 31.60 -8.28
C GLU A 138 4.84 31.58 -8.92
N SER A 139 4.99 32.17 -10.13
CA SER A 139 6.26 32.17 -10.87
C SER A 139 7.43 32.87 -10.15
N ASN A 140 7.17 33.68 -9.14
CA ASN A 140 8.15 34.11 -8.15
C ASN A 140 8.47 33.01 -7.12
N LEU A 141 7.67 31.96 -7.08
CA LEU A 141 7.67 30.94 -6.04
C LEU A 141 8.84 29.96 -6.12
N ILE A 142 9.46 29.75 -7.29
CA ILE A 142 10.64 28.88 -7.34
C ILE A 142 11.76 29.48 -6.50
N LEU A 143 11.90 30.80 -6.50
CA LEU A 143 12.83 31.51 -5.62
C LEU A 143 12.32 31.56 -4.19
N ASP A 144 11.01 31.81 -3.98
CA ASP A 144 10.38 31.85 -2.67
C ASP A 144 10.23 30.48 -2.01
N VAL A 145 10.11 29.36 -2.78
CA VAL A 145 10.15 27.99 -2.27
C VAL A 145 11.54 27.60 -1.80
N ILE A 146 12.56 28.11 -2.47
CA ILE A 146 13.95 27.95 -2.04
C ILE A 146 14.18 28.70 -0.73
N ASP A 147 13.62 29.92 -0.60
CA ASP A 147 13.80 30.78 0.58
C ASP A 147 12.81 30.47 1.73
N ALA A 148 11.60 30.01 1.47
CA ALA A 148 10.50 30.01 2.44
C ALA A 148 10.23 28.68 3.15
N GLN A 149 11.11 27.66 3.11
CA GLN A 149 10.91 26.42 3.87
C GLN A 149 9.59 25.66 3.58
N ARG A 150 8.91 25.95 2.47
CA ARG A 150 7.57 25.45 2.16
C ARG A 150 7.58 24.24 1.24
N SER A 151 8.14 23.11 1.70
CA SER A 151 8.03 21.82 1.02
C SER A 151 6.57 21.37 0.82
N ASP A 152 5.63 22.02 1.48
CA ASP A 152 4.19 21.71 1.44
C ASP A 152 3.52 22.21 0.16
N LEU A 153 4.09 23.19 -0.53
CA LEU A 153 3.50 23.86 -1.68
C LEU A 153 3.62 23.09 -3.00
N LEU A 154 4.54 22.14 -3.10
CA LEU A 154 4.74 21.32 -4.31
C LEU A 154 3.84 20.06 -4.33
N ARG A 155 2.83 19.98 -3.48
CA ARG A 155 1.89 18.88 -3.43
C ARG A 155 0.61 19.25 -4.18
N PRO A 156 -0.01 18.30 -4.91
CA PRO A 156 -1.35 18.51 -5.43
C PRO A 156 -2.27 19.04 -4.33
N SER A 157 -3.09 20.04 -4.64
CA SER A 157 -3.88 20.78 -3.64
C SER A 157 -4.81 19.92 -2.78
N TRP A 158 -5.21 18.74 -3.28
CA TRP A 158 -6.06 17.75 -2.58
C TRP A 158 -5.27 16.67 -1.83
N VAL A 159 -3.93 16.66 -1.87
CA VAL A 159 -3.11 15.67 -1.17
C VAL A 159 -2.78 16.16 0.23
N PHE A 160 -3.65 15.82 1.18
CA PHE A 160 -3.48 16.19 2.59
C PHE A 160 -2.32 15.48 3.30
N ASN A 161 -1.87 14.32 2.79
CA ASN A 161 -0.77 13.57 3.41
C ASN A 161 0.15 12.96 2.36
N PRO A 162 1.43 13.38 2.31
CA PRO A 162 2.39 12.92 1.30
C PRO A 162 2.81 11.47 1.48
N HIS A 163 2.77 10.93 2.70
CA HIS A 163 3.23 9.58 2.97
C HIS A 163 2.36 8.49 2.32
N PRO A 164 1.04 8.44 2.52
CA PRO A 164 0.17 7.52 1.80
C PRO A 164 0.20 7.74 0.29
N PHE A 165 0.25 9.00 -0.16
CA PHE A 165 0.29 9.33 -1.57
C PHE A 165 1.54 8.78 -2.27
N SER A 166 2.72 8.95 -1.68
CA SER A 166 3.96 8.43 -2.26
C SER A 166 3.96 6.90 -2.46
N ARG A 167 3.30 6.16 -1.58
CA ARG A 167 3.15 4.70 -1.70
C ARG A 167 2.20 4.31 -2.80
N THR A 168 1.11 5.05 -2.90
CA THR A 168 0.16 4.88 -4.00
C THR A 168 0.84 5.16 -5.34
N LEU A 169 1.72 6.18 -5.43
CA LEU A 169 2.54 6.43 -6.62
C LEU A 169 3.49 5.26 -6.93
N ILE A 170 4.16 4.69 -5.92
CA ILE A 170 5.03 3.50 -6.12
C ILE A 170 4.20 2.32 -6.63
N ALA A 171 3.06 2.02 -6.03
CA ALA A 171 2.19 0.95 -6.48
C ALA A 171 1.70 1.18 -7.92
N ALA A 172 1.34 2.41 -8.27
CA ALA A 172 0.95 2.82 -9.60
C ALA A 172 2.10 2.69 -10.62
N MET A 173 3.32 3.07 -10.24
CA MET A 173 4.52 2.87 -11.07
C MET A 173 4.78 1.38 -11.33
N LEU A 174 4.67 0.52 -10.32
CA LEU A 174 4.81 -0.93 -10.48
C LEU A 174 3.73 -1.51 -11.40
N LEU A 175 2.49 -1.03 -11.31
CA LEU A 175 1.39 -1.40 -12.20
C LEU A 175 1.72 -1.04 -13.65
N LEU A 176 2.09 0.21 -13.93
CA LEU A 176 2.45 0.68 -15.28
C LEU A 176 3.68 -0.04 -15.81
N LEU A 177 4.68 -0.33 -14.96
CA LEU A 177 5.85 -1.10 -15.33
C LEU A 177 5.47 -2.52 -15.77
N GLY A 178 4.57 -3.18 -15.05
CA GLY A 178 4.03 -4.48 -15.45
C GLY A 178 3.36 -4.43 -16.81
N CYS A 179 2.51 -3.43 -17.05
CA CYS A 179 1.86 -3.22 -18.35
C CYS A 179 2.87 -2.94 -19.47
N THR A 180 3.90 -2.14 -19.21
CA THR A 180 4.99 -1.86 -20.16
C THR A 180 5.73 -3.13 -20.58
N LEU A 181 6.05 -4.01 -19.61
CA LEU A 181 6.82 -5.22 -19.86
C LEU A 181 6.00 -6.31 -20.59
N VAL A 182 4.69 -6.32 -20.38
CA VAL A 182 3.78 -7.34 -20.99
C VAL A 182 3.18 -6.87 -22.32
N SER A 183 3.09 -5.55 -22.56
CA SER A 183 2.48 -5.01 -23.77
C SER A 183 3.29 -5.36 -25.02
N ASN A 184 2.59 -5.87 -26.04
CA ASN A 184 3.17 -6.11 -27.37
C ASN A 184 3.08 -4.89 -28.31
N TRP A 185 2.29 -3.89 -27.97
CA TRP A 185 2.08 -2.69 -28.78
C TRP A 185 3.10 -1.59 -28.43
N GLY A 186 3.92 -1.20 -29.41
CA GLY A 186 4.98 -0.21 -29.19
C GLY A 186 4.47 1.12 -28.62
N ILE A 187 3.33 1.64 -29.14
CA ILE A 187 2.73 2.88 -28.69
C ILE A 187 2.24 2.80 -27.23
N LEU A 188 1.62 1.70 -26.82
CA LEU A 188 1.19 1.50 -25.43
C LEU A 188 2.38 1.45 -24.46
N ARG A 189 3.51 0.86 -24.88
CA ARG A 189 4.74 0.89 -24.08
C ARG A 189 5.22 2.31 -23.85
N VAL A 190 5.22 3.13 -24.91
CA VAL A 190 5.62 4.54 -24.80
C VAL A 190 4.69 5.29 -23.84
N ILE A 191 3.38 5.12 -23.98
CA ILE A 191 2.39 5.76 -23.10
C ILE A 191 2.60 5.34 -21.63
N PHE A 192 2.79 4.07 -21.35
CA PHE A 192 3.05 3.59 -19.99
C PHE A 192 4.40 4.08 -19.45
N CYS A 193 5.44 4.15 -20.29
CA CYS A 193 6.72 4.74 -19.89
C CYS A 193 6.58 6.23 -19.54
N LEU A 194 5.84 7.00 -20.33
CA LEU A 194 5.55 8.40 -20.01
C LEU A 194 4.75 8.54 -18.71
N GLY A 195 3.80 7.64 -18.47
CA GLY A 195 3.09 7.55 -17.19
C GLY A 195 4.04 7.30 -16.00
N ILE A 196 4.98 6.36 -16.13
CA ILE A 196 5.99 6.08 -15.10
C ILE A 196 6.87 7.31 -14.85
N LEU A 197 7.31 7.99 -15.89
CA LEU A 197 8.08 9.24 -15.76
C LEU A 197 7.27 10.32 -15.04
N GLY A 198 5.99 10.49 -15.40
CA GLY A 198 5.08 11.43 -14.74
C GLY A 198 4.90 11.13 -13.24
N LEU A 199 4.66 9.86 -12.89
CA LEU A 199 4.56 9.43 -11.49
C LEU A 199 5.88 9.60 -10.74
N GLY A 200 7.01 9.34 -11.39
CA GLY A 200 8.35 9.58 -10.86
C GLY A 200 8.59 11.07 -10.55
N THR A 201 8.16 11.96 -11.46
CA THR A 201 8.20 13.41 -11.25
C THR A 201 7.37 13.81 -10.03
N LEU A 202 6.13 13.31 -9.91
CA LEU A 202 5.27 13.57 -8.74
C LEU A 202 5.90 13.02 -7.43
N LEU A 203 6.60 11.87 -7.50
CA LEU A 203 7.29 11.31 -6.34
C LEU A 203 8.45 12.22 -5.89
N VAL A 204 9.21 12.76 -6.84
CA VAL A 204 10.31 13.71 -6.57
C VAL A 204 9.75 15.00 -5.98
N LEU A 205 8.72 15.59 -6.58
CA LEU A 205 8.05 16.80 -6.08
C LEU A 205 7.47 16.59 -4.66
N GLY A 206 6.89 15.42 -4.39
CA GLY A 206 6.36 15.07 -3.06
C GLY A 206 7.42 14.91 -1.97
N ALA A 207 8.70 14.81 -2.35
CA ALA A 207 9.89 14.86 -1.50
C ALA A 207 9.87 13.92 -0.26
N VAL A 208 9.20 12.76 -0.34
CA VAL A 208 9.10 11.78 0.77
C VAL A 208 10.34 10.88 0.77
N ARG A 209 11.25 11.06 1.73
CA ARG A 209 12.54 10.32 1.82
C ARG A 209 12.36 8.79 1.84
N THR A 210 11.37 8.30 2.57
CA THR A 210 11.10 6.86 2.68
C THR A 210 10.65 6.24 1.36
N ALA A 211 10.04 7.02 0.46
CA ALA A 211 9.69 6.55 -0.87
C ALA A 211 10.95 6.29 -1.73
N PHE A 212 11.97 7.14 -1.63
CA PHE A 212 13.24 6.93 -2.35
C PHE A 212 13.99 5.70 -1.83
N ILE A 213 14.01 5.51 -0.49
CA ILE A 213 14.58 4.29 0.12
C ILE A 213 13.83 3.06 -0.37
N ALA A 214 12.49 3.11 -0.41
CA ALA A 214 11.69 2.02 -0.92
C ALA A 214 12.05 1.70 -2.38
N VAL A 215 12.08 2.68 -3.28
CA VAL A 215 12.45 2.47 -4.69
C VAL A 215 13.85 1.87 -4.83
N ALA A 216 14.82 2.33 -4.04
CA ALA A 216 16.19 1.76 -4.04
C ALA A 216 16.19 0.28 -3.63
N VAL A 217 15.51 -0.07 -2.53
CA VAL A 217 15.38 -1.46 -2.08
C VAL A 217 14.65 -2.32 -3.12
N LEU A 218 13.57 -1.80 -3.75
CA LEU A 218 12.86 -2.50 -4.79
C LEU A 218 13.73 -2.77 -6.03
N ALA A 219 14.56 -1.80 -6.42
CA ALA A 219 15.53 -1.98 -7.51
C ALA A 219 16.51 -3.11 -7.20
N CYS A 220 17.11 -3.12 -6.00
CA CYS A 220 18.01 -4.19 -5.56
C CYS A 220 17.32 -5.55 -5.55
N LEU A 221 16.13 -5.67 -4.95
CA LEU A 221 15.40 -6.94 -4.85
C LEU A 221 15.00 -7.49 -6.21
N SER A 222 14.67 -6.63 -7.17
CA SER A 222 14.29 -7.06 -8.52
C SER A 222 15.40 -7.82 -9.23
N VAL A 223 16.66 -7.48 -8.98
CA VAL A 223 17.84 -8.18 -9.54
C VAL A 223 17.86 -9.65 -9.08
N PHE A 224 17.50 -9.91 -7.82
CA PHE A 224 17.49 -11.26 -7.26
C PHE A 224 16.27 -12.08 -7.66
N LEU A 225 15.08 -11.45 -7.70
CA LEU A 225 13.82 -12.13 -7.91
C LEU A 225 13.50 -12.39 -9.40
N TYR A 226 13.91 -11.48 -10.25
CA TYR A 226 13.61 -11.54 -11.68
C TYR A 226 14.83 -11.18 -12.51
N ARG A 227 15.53 -12.20 -13.00
CA ARG A 227 16.76 -12.06 -13.84
C ARG A 227 16.51 -11.47 -15.23
N GLY A 228 15.32 -10.95 -15.50
CA GLY A 228 14.97 -10.32 -16.77
C GLY A 228 15.67 -8.96 -16.94
N LYS A 229 16.56 -8.84 -17.93
CA LYS A 229 17.35 -7.63 -18.21
C LYS A 229 16.51 -6.35 -18.26
N ARG A 230 15.28 -6.43 -18.82
CA ARG A 230 14.38 -5.25 -18.95
C ARG A 230 13.87 -4.73 -17.61
N LEU A 231 13.47 -5.61 -16.69
CA LEU A 231 13.01 -5.17 -15.35
C LEU A 231 14.17 -4.56 -14.57
N VAL A 232 15.33 -5.22 -14.60
CA VAL A 232 16.54 -4.74 -13.92
C VAL A 232 16.93 -3.36 -14.46
N SER A 233 17.00 -3.17 -15.78
CA SER A 233 17.35 -1.88 -16.37
C SER A 233 16.32 -0.78 -16.05
N SER A 234 15.02 -1.08 -16.06
CA SER A 234 13.98 -0.11 -15.72
C SER A 234 14.05 0.34 -14.26
N LEU A 235 14.30 -0.60 -13.35
CA LEU A 235 14.41 -0.26 -11.92
C LEU A 235 15.76 0.40 -11.59
N SER A 236 16.83 0.06 -12.30
CA SER A 236 18.13 0.76 -12.20
C SER A 236 18.01 2.20 -12.69
N ALA A 237 17.28 2.45 -13.78
CA ALA A 237 16.95 3.81 -14.23
C ALA A 237 16.11 4.56 -13.19
N GLY A 238 15.13 3.90 -12.56
CA GLY A 238 14.36 4.46 -11.45
C GLY A 238 15.24 4.80 -10.24
N LEU A 239 16.20 3.93 -9.90
CA LEU A 239 17.16 4.20 -8.83
C LEU A 239 18.03 5.42 -9.15
N LEU A 240 18.54 5.51 -10.38
CA LEU A 240 19.32 6.67 -10.83
C LEU A 240 18.50 7.96 -10.72
N LEU A 241 17.25 7.96 -11.16
CA LEU A 241 16.35 9.11 -11.01
C LEU A 241 16.12 9.46 -9.53
N CYS A 242 16.01 8.48 -8.65
CA CYS A 242 15.90 8.72 -7.22
C CYS A 242 17.18 9.35 -6.65
N VAL A 243 18.35 8.87 -7.04
CA VAL A 243 19.65 9.44 -6.60
C VAL A 243 19.78 10.90 -7.09
N VAL A 244 19.46 11.15 -8.35
CA VAL A 244 19.43 12.50 -8.93
C VAL A 244 18.42 13.38 -8.19
N GLY A 245 17.20 12.87 -7.95
CA GLY A 245 16.16 13.59 -7.19
C GLY A 245 16.58 13.92 -5.76
N LEU A 246 17.25 13.00 -5.06
CA LEU A 246 17.78 13.23 -3.72
C LEU A 246 18.92 14.28 -3.73
N TRP A 247 19.77 14.22 -4.75
CA TRP A 247 20.85 15.20 -4.92
C TRP A 247 20.28 16.60 -5.16
N PHE A 248 19.37 16.76 -6.11
CA PHE A 248 18.67 18.04 -6.35
C PHE A 248 17.97 18.54 -5.09
N ARG A 249 17.32 17.64 -4.36
CA ARG A 249 16.66 17.99 -3.11
C ARG A 249 17.66 18.50 -2.05
N GLY A 250 18.84 17.87 -1.91
CA GLY A 250 19.86 18.33 -0.98
C GLY A 250 20.35 19.75 -1.28
N GLN A 251 20.27 20.17 -2.56
CA GLN A 251 20.57 21.54 -2.99
C GLN A 251 19.41 22.52 -2.71
N LEU A 252 18.17 22.05 -2.85
CA LEU A 252 16.97 22.88 -2.70
C LEU A 252 16.49 23.03 -1.24
N PHE A 253 16.80 22.07 -0.36
CA PHE A 253 16.32 22.06 1.02
C PHE A 253 17.47 21.82 2.00
N PRO A 254 17.88 22.84 2.77
CA PRO A 254 18.97 22.72 3.74
C PRO A 254 18.71 21.61 4.77
N MET A 255 19.78 20.95 5.22
CA MET A 255 19.76 19.84 6.18
C MET A 255 19.18 20.19 7.55
N ASP A 256 19.09 21.47 7.89
CA ASP A 256 18.70 22.01 9.19
C ASP A 256 17.32 21.56 9.67
N GLN A 257 16.36 21.34 8.72
CA GLN A 257 15.04 20.81 9.07
C GLN A 257 15.01 19.29 9.27
N THR A 258 16.07 18.59 8.88
CA THR A 258 16.17 17.14 8.99
C THR A 258 16.30 16.73 10.45
N ASP A 259 17.13 17.46 11.21
CA ASP A 259 17.42 17.14 12.61
C ASP A 259 16.21 17.34 13.49
N LYS A 260 15.43 18.41 13.27
CA LYS A 260 14.16 18.66 14.00
C LYS A 260 13.12 17.56 13.76
N SER A 261 12.99 17.09 12.52
CA SER A 261 12.05 16.01 12.17
C SER A 261 12.48 14.65 12.73
N LEU A 262 13.77 14.39 12.85
CA LEU A 262 14.29 13.17 13.46
C LEU A 262 14.10 13.18 14.99
N GLY A 263 14.45 14.27 15.67
CA GLY A 263 14.25 14.42 17.11
C GLY A 263 12.79 14.27 17.50
N LEU A 264 11.86 14.83 16.69
CA LEU A 264 10.43 14.64 16.90
C LEU A 264 9.99 13.17 16.80
N ARG A 265 10.51 12.41 15.85
CA ARG A 265 10.20 10.97 15.70
C ARG A 265 10.80 10.12 16.79
N GLU A 266 12.00 10.47 17.25
CA GLU A 266 12.65 9.80 18.37
C GLU A 266 11.83 9.99 19.65
N ALA A 267 11.40 11.20 19.95
CA ALA A 267 10.54 11.49 21.10
C ALA A 267 9.17 10.77 21.02
N LEU A 268 8.55 10.70 19.82
CA LEU A 268 7.31 9.94 19.63
C LEU A 268 7.52 8.44 19.80
N PHE A 269 8.64 7.92 19.35
CA PHE A 269 8.99 6.53 19.53
C PHE A 269 9.19 6.21 21.01
N GLU A 270 9.93 7.01 21.74
CA GLU A 270 10.15 6.87 23.18
C GLU A 270 8.84 6.92 23.96
N GLN A 271 8.00 7.92 23.70
CA GLN A 271 6.67 8.02 24.31
C GLN A 271 5.79 6.81 23.97
N GLY A 272 5.84 6.32 22.74
CA GLY A 272 5.13 5.11 22.33
C GLY A 272 5.63 3.88 23.08
N VAL A 273 6.93 3.71 23.26
CA VAL A 273 7.50 2.61 24.05
C VAL A 273 7.05 2.71 25.50
N ASN A 274 7.10 3.89 26.12
CA ASN A 274 6.64 4.10 27.49
C ASN A 274 5.14 3.79 27.65
N ALA A 275 4.31 4.20 26.71
CA ALA A 275 2.88 3.88 26.69
C ALA A 275 2.63 2.36 26.55
N PHE A 276 3.40 1.67 25.69
CA PHE A 276 3.36 0.20 25.60
C PHE A 276 3.75 -0.46 26.92
N LEU A 277 4.84 -0.02 27.55
CA LEU A 277 5.31 -0.61 28.83
C LEU A 277 4.33 -0.39 29.99
N ALA A 278 3.49 0.63 29.92
CA ALA A 278 2.42 0.84 30.91
C ALA A 278 1.29 -0.20 30.79
N THR A 279 1.01 -0.73 29.58
CA THR A 279 -0.05 -1.72 29.33
C THR A 279 0.41 -2.83 28.38
N PRO A 280 1.44 -3.64 28.76
CA PRO A 280 2.20 -4.43 27.78
C PRO A 280 1.42 -5.60 27.17
N TRP A 281 0.45 -6.19 27.87
CA TRP A 281 -0.22 -7.40 27.39
C TRP A 281 -1.34 -7.14 26.40
N PHE A 282 -2.22 -6.17 26.68
CA PHE A 282 -3.44 -5.91 25.91
C PHE A 282 -3.48 -4.50 25.34
N GLY A 283 -2.49 -3.65 25.63
CA GLY A 283 -2.44 -2.26 25.18
C GLY A 283 -3.50 -1.36 25.81
N GLY A 284 -3.53 -0.11 25.39
CA GLY A 284 -4.46 0.92 25.88
C GLY A 284 -5.79 1.02 25.12
N GLY A 285 -6.06 0.11 24.17
CA GLY A 285 -7.27 0.14 23.35
C GLY A 285 -7.14 0.99 22.07
N TYR A 286 -8.22 1.06 21.31
CA TYR A 286 -8.30 1.82 20.06
C TYR A 286 -7.91 3.29 20.27
N GLN A 287 -7.02 3.80 19.43
CA GLN A 287 -6.51 5.16 19.49
C GLN A 287 -5.71 5.53 20.76
N ALA A 288 -5.26 4.55 21.55
CA ALA A 288 -4.44 4.81 22.73
C ALA A 288 -3.19 5.66 22.41
N ALA A 289 -2.59 5.46 21.25
CA ALA A 289 -1.47 6.25 20.78
C ALA A 289 -1.80 7.75 20.58
N ARG A 290 -3.07 8.11 20.37
CA ARG A 290 -3.51 9.49 20.28
C ARG A 290 -3.60 10.21 21.65
N ALA A 291 -3.67 9.43 22.71
CA ALA A 291 -3.65 9.94 24.08
C ALA A 291 -2.23 10.23 24.59
N ILE A 292 -1.20 9.90 23.82
CA ILE A 292 0.20 10.19 24.17
C ILE A 292 0.39 11.69 24.16
N SER A 293 0.74 12.27 25.32
CA SER A 293 1.04 13.68 25.46
C SER A 293 2.43 13.99 24.89
N TRP A 294 2.52 15.04 24.10
CA TRP A 294 3.80 15.54 23.62
C TRP A 294 4.62 16.14 24.76
N PRO A 295 5.95 15.91 24.80
CA PRO A 295 6.82 16.68 25.68
C PRO A 295 6.63 18.17 25.45
N SER A 296 6.59 18.95 26.53
CA SER A 296 6.35 20.41 26.49
C SER A 296 7.33 21.15 25.55
N GLU A 297 8.56 20.66 25.46
CA GLU A 297 9.61 21.19 24.60
C GLU A 297 9.30 21.02 23.09
N LEU A 298 8.55 19.99 22.73
CA LEU A 298 8.16 19.73 21.34
C LEU A 298 6.84 20.41 20.96
N GLN A 299 6.04 20.84 21.95
CA GLN A 299 4.79 21.55 21.72
C GLN A 299 5.01 22.88 20.99
N GLN A 300 6.15 23.51 21.18
CA GLN A 300 6.52 24.77 20.51
C GLN A 300 6.86 24.58 19.01
N PHE A 301 7.26 23.35 18.59
CA PHE A 301 7.62 23.05 17.20
C PHE A 301 6.45 22.49 16.38
N ALA A 302 5.52 21.82 17.04
CA ALA A 302 4.29 21.37 16.42
C ALA A 302 3.25 22.45 16.64
N GLY A 303 2.89 23.25 15.66
CA GLY A 303 1.83 24.26 15.81
C GLY A 303 0.58 23.62 16.44
N ALA A 304 -0.15 24.36 17.25
CA ALA A 304 -1.25 23.87 18.10
C ALA A 304 -2.30 23.01 17.37
N GLN A 305 -2.44 23.15 16.05
CA GLN A 305 -3.34 22.35 15.22
C GLN A 305 -2.84 20.91 14.92
N THR A 306 -1.54 20.62 15.02
CA THR A 306 -0.95 19.31 14.74
C THR A 306 -0.99 18.36 15.94
N MET A 307 -1.27 18.86 17.13
CA MET A 307 -1.31 18.06 18.37
C MET A 307 -2.45 17.04 18.44
N ALA A 308 -3.56 17.31 17.78
CA ALA A 308 -4.75 16.46 17.83
C ALA A 308 -4.66 15.17 17.00
N THR A 309 -3.58 14.96 16.23
CA THR A 309 -3.42 13.81 15.32
C THR A 309 -2.15 13.01 15.56
N THR A 310 -1.66 12.98 16.78
CA THR A 310 -0.47 12.23 17.15
C THR A 310 -0.69 10.74 16.98
N ASN A 311 0.24 10.11 16.32
CA ASN A 311 0.42 8.66 16.26
C ASN A 311 1.91 8.39 16.45
N THR A 312 2.28 7.14 16.70
CA THR A 312 3.68 6.76 16.93
C THR A 312 4.57 6.89 15.69
N HIS A 313 4.01 7.23 14.51
CA HIS A 313 4.68 7.20 13.21
C HIS A 313 5.35 5.86 12.84
N VAL A 314 5.08 4.78 13.58
CA VAL A 314 5.53 3.43 13.33
C VAL A 314 4.36 2.47 13.50
N GLN A 315 3.96 1.78 12.44
CA GLN A 315 2.78 0.90 12.45
C GLN A 315 2.88 -0.21 13.52
N TRP A 316 4.06 -0.78 13.69
CA TRP A 316 4.31 -1.84 14.66
C TRP A 316 4.15 -1.36 16.09
N LEU A 317 4.70 -0.19 16.39
CA LEU A 317 4.57 0.44 17.72
C LEU A 317 3.12 0.85 17.99
N GLU A 318 2.41 1.35 16.98
CA GLU A 318 0.97 1.66 17.08
C GLU A 318 0.16 0.42 17.49
N MET A 319 0.46 -0.75 16.93
CA MET A 319 -0.19 -2.01 17.29
C MET A 319 0.17 -2.44 18.72
N LEU A 320 1.42 -2.27 19.13
CA LEU A 320 1.85 -2.58 20.50
C LEU A 320 1.20 -1.63 21.52
N VAL A 321 1.16 -0.33 21.26
CA VAL A 321 0.52 0.65 22.15
C VAL A 321 -0.97 0.40 22.27
N SER A 322 -1.65 0.15 21.16
CA SER A 322 -3.10 -0.01 21.14
C SER A 322 -3.57 -1.39 21.62
N TYR A 323 -2.86 -2.47 21.27
CA TYR A 323 -3.33 -3.84 21.47
C TYR A 323 -2.33 -4.74 22.22
N GLY A 324 -1.27 -4.15 22.73
CA GLY A 324 -0.25 -4.83 23.52
C GLY A 324 0.53 -5.88 22.74
N LEU A 325 1.24 -6.73 23.47
CA LEU A 325 2.05 -7.81 22.92
C LEU A 325 1.18 -8.80 22.13
N LEU A 326 -0.03 -9.11 22.61
CA LEU A 326 -0.94 -10.03 21.92
C LEU A 326 -1.32 -9.51 20.52
N GLY A 327 -1.80 -8.27 20.43
CA GLY A 327 -2.17 -7.69 19.14
C GLY A 327 -0.97 -7.47 18.22
N GLY A 328 0.16 -7.02 18.77
CA GLY A 328 1.41 -6.82 18.02
C GLY A 328 1.97 -8.12 17.42
N LEU A 329 1.99 -9.22 18.18
CA LEU A 329 2.44 -10.52 17.67
C LEU A 329 1.50 -11.10 16.62
N LEU A 330 0.18 -11.01 16.81
CA LEU A 330 -0.80 -11.49 15.85
C LEU A 330 -0.76 -10.65 14.55
N PHE A 331 -0.58 -9.34 14.67
CA PHE A 331 -0.37 -8.47 13.50
C PHE A 331 0.91 -8.86 12.75
N THR A 332 2.01 -9.08 13.46
CA THR A 332 3.28 -9.54 12.89
C THR A 332 3.12 -10.88 12.18
N ALA A 333 2.44 -11.83 12.80
CA ALA A 333 2.17 -13.13 12.21
C ALA A 333 1.34 -13.00 10.92
N LEU A 334 0.27 -12.20 10.94
CA LEU A 334 -0.55 -11.94 9.75
C LEU A 334 0.26 -11.29 8.61
N TRP A 335 1.13 -10.33 8.97
CA TRP A 335 1.98 -9.65 8.00
C TRP A 335 3.00 -10.58 7.37
N LEU A 336 3.67 -11.42 8.16
CA LEU A 336 4.63 -12.42 7.68
C LEU A 336 3.97 -13.52 6.84
N LEU A 337 2.79 -14.00 7.25
CA LEU A 337 2.00 -14.95 6.47
C LEU A 337 1.59 -14.35 5.11
N SER A 338 1.16 -13.07 5.11
CA SER A 338 0.86 -12.35 3.86
C SER A 338 2.10 -12.29 2.96
N GLY A 339 3.23 -11.87 3.52
CA GLY A 339 4.51 -11.80 2.79
C GLY A 339 4.93 -13.14 2.23
N TRP A 340 4.79 -14.21 2.98
CA TRP A 340 5.07 -15.57 2.53
C TRP A 340 4.18 -16.00 1.36
N LEU A 341 2.87 -15.75 1.43
CA LEU A 341 1.94 -16.07 0.35
C LEU A 341 2.26 -15.25 -0.92
N ILE A 342 2.60 -13.97 -0.77
CA ILE A 342 2.98 -13.09 -1.88
C ILE A 342 4.32 -13.54 -2.48
N LEU A 343 5.32 -13.87 -1.66
CA LEU A 343 6.60 -14.40 -2.12
C LEU A 343 6.43 -15.73 -2.85
N LYS A 344 5.58 -16.62 -2.34
CA LYS A 344 5.25 -17.89 -2.99
C LYS A 344 4.68 -17.69 -4.39
N ALA A 345 3.78 -16.71 -4.59
CA ALA A 345 3.26 -16.36 -5.90
C ALA A 345 4.37 -15.90 -6.87
N SER A 346 5.38 -15.18 -6.37
CA SER A 346 6.51 -14.70 -7.17
C SER A 346 7.48 -15.82 -7.58
N ILE A 347 7.70 -16.81 -6.71
CA ILE A 347 8.65 -17.91 -6.95
C ILE A 347 8.04 -18.98 -7.86
N GLN A 348 6.79 -19.34 -7.62
CA GLN A 348 6.12 -20.43 -8.35
C GLN A 348 5.67 -20.05 -9.77
N GLY A 349 5.65 -18.76 -10.11
CA GLY A 349 5.22 -18.28 -11.41
C GLY A 349 6.20 -18.55 -12.54
N PHE A 350 5.67 -18.63 -13.78
CA PHE A 350 6.43 -18.68 -15.02
C PHE A 350 5.99 -17.53 -15.94
N GLY A 351 6.91 -17.03 -16.77
CA GLY A 351 6.62 -15.98 -17.74
C GLY A 351 5.96 -14.74 -17.12
N THR A 352 4.86 -14.31 -17.70
CA THR A 352 4.10 -13.12 -17.23
C THR A 352 3.52 -13.27 -15.82
N ARG A 353 3.17 -14.50 -15.39
CA ARG A 353 2.68 -14.76 -14.01
C ARG A 353 3.80 -14.57 -12.99
N LYS A 354 5.03 -14.97 -13.32
CA LYS A 354 6.20 -14.69 -12.47
C LYS A 354 6.43 -13.20 -12.31
N LEU A 355 6.39 -12.46 -13.43
CA LEU A 355 6.53 -11.01 -13.40
C LEU A 355 5.46 -10.37 -12.51
N ALA A 356 4.19 -10.74 -12.68
CA ALA A 356 3.10 -10.24 -11.84
C ALA A 356 3.33 -10.54 -10.35
N GLY A 357 3.72 -11.78 -10.00
CA GLY A 357 4.05 -12.15 -8.63
C GLY A 357 5.20 -11.34 -8.05
N VAL A 358 6.25 -11.10 -8.83
CA VAL A 358 7.39 -10.25 -8.42
C VAL A 358 6.93 -8.81 -8.16
N LEU A 359 6.13 -8.22 -9.05
CA LEU A 359 5.63 -6.85 -8.87
C LEU A 359 4.75 -6.72 -7.62
N LEU A 360 3.90 -7.72 -7.34
CA LEU A 360 3.11 -7.77 -6.13
C LEU A 360 4.01 -7.89 -4.87
N PHE A 361 5.06 -8.70 -4.94
CA PHE A 361 6.02 -8.81 -3.83
C PHE A 361 6.79 -7.50 -3.61
N LEU A 362 7.20 -6.83 -4.67
CA LEU A 362 7.83 -5.51 -4.57
C LEU A 362 6.87 -4.48 -3.95
N ASN A 363 5.58 -4.50 -4.31
CA ASN A 363 4.59 -3.62 -3.69
C ASN A 363 4.43 -3.90 -2.19
N TRP A 364 4.33 -5.17 -1.79
CA TRP A 364 4.28 -5.56 -0.37
C TRP A 364 5.54 -5.11 0.39
N THR A 365 6.72 -5.25 -0.22
CA THR A 365 7.99 -4.78 0.37
C THR A 365 7.97 -3.27 0.57
N SER A 366 7.46 -2.50 -0.40
CA SER A 366 7.29 -1.04 -0.27
C SER A 366 6.40 -0.68 0.93
N LEU A 367 5.28 -1.38 1.10
CA LEU A 367 4.40 -1.20 2.26
C LEU A 367 5.10 -1.57 3.56
N THR A 368 5.88 -2.66 3.58
CA THR A 368 6.64 -3.07 4.76
C THR A 368 7.66 -2.01 5.18
N ILE A 369 8.44 -1.48 4.24
CA ILE A 369 9.38 -0.38 4.52
C ILE A 369 8.63 0.82 5.10
N ALA A 370 7.48 1.12 4.53
CA ALA A 370 6.64 2.22 4.98
C ALA A 370 6.14 2.04 6.42
N SER A 371 5.85 0.81 6.86
CA SER A 371 5.34 0.50 8.19
C SER A 371 6.30 0.89 9.33
N PHE A 372 7.60 1.00 9.03
CA PHE A 372 8.62 1.47 9.98
C PHE A 372 8.70 2.99 10.10
N THR A 373 8.00 3.74 9.26
CA THR A 373 8.11 5.20 9.20
C THR A 373 6.78 5.93 9.32
N THR A 374 5.67 5.20 9.30
CA THR A 374 4.33 5.79 9.44
C THR A 374 3.28 4.73 9.76
N VAL A 375 2.15 5.19 10.27
CA VAL A 375 0.98 4.37 10.54
C VAL A 375 0.14 4.26 9.26
N TYR A 376 -0.40 3.08 8.99
CA TYR A 376 -1.22 2.81 7.83
C TYR A 376 -2.56 3.52 7.91
N ARG A 377 -2.94 4.08 6.78
CA ARG A 377 -4.27 4.62 6.51
C ARG A 377 -5.04 3.70 5.56
N GLU A 378 -6.21 4.10 5.19
CA GLU A 378 -7.12 3.35 4.32
C GLU A 378 -6.46 2.97 2.98
N SER A 379 -5.66 3.87 2.41
CA SER A 379 -4.97 3.63 1.13
C SER A 379 -3.96 2.50 1.22
N GLU A 380 -3.16 2.42 2.30
CA GLU A 380 -2.18 1.36 2.47
C GLU A 380 -2.84 0.01 2.74
N TRP A 381 -3.92 0.01 3.53
CA TRP A 381 -4.70 -1.20 3.74
C TRP A 381 -5.33 -1.70 2.43
N ALA A 382 -5.85 -0.79 1.59
CA ALA A 382 -6.39 -1.15 0.27
C ALA A 382 -5.30 -1.73 -0.64
N LEU A 383 -4.10 -1.13 -0.69
CA LEU A 383 -2.97 -1.62 -1.47
C LEU A 383 -2.51 -3.01 -0.99
N TRP A 384 -2.45 -3.23 0.33
CA TRP A 384 -2.13 -4.53 0.90
C TRP A 384 -3.15 -5.59 0.50
N LEU A 385 -4.45 -5.30 0.60
CA LEU A 385 -5.53 -6.19 0.22
C LEU A 385 -5.44 -6.60 -1.26
N VAL A 386 -5.32 -5.64 -2.16
CA VAL A 386 -5.21 -5.91 -3.61
C VAL A 386 -3.98 -6.76 -3.91
N THR A 387 -2.85 -6.46 -3.26
CA THR A 387 -1.60 -7.21 -3.42
C THR A 387 -1.76 -8.66 -2.97
N LEU A 388 -2.36 -8.88 -1.82
CA LEU A 388 -2.57 -10.22 -1.27
C LEU A 388 -3.58 -11.03 -2.10
N ILE A 389 -4.73 -10.44 -2.44
CA ILE A 389 -5.76 -11.11 -3.26
C ILE A 389 -5.19 -11.45 -4.64
N GLY A 390 -4.47 -10.54 -5.28
CA GLY A 390 -3.78 -10.79 -6.54
C GLY A 390 -2.80 -11.96 -6.46
N SER A 391 -2.02 -12.04 -5.40
CA SER A 391 -1.05 -13.12 -5.16
C SER A 391 -1.72 -14.47 -4.93
N LEU A 392 -2.78 -14.51 -4.11
CA LEU A 392 -3.58 -15.72 -3.87
C LEU A 392 -4.21 -16.23 -5.17
N SER A 393 -4.74 -15.31 -6.00
CA SER A 393 -5.30 -15.66 -7.30
C SER A 393 -4.25 -16.23 -8.26
N LEU A 394 -3.03 -15.67 -8.27
CA LEU A 394 -1.93 -16.22 -9.05
C LEU A 394 -1.56 -17.65 -8.61
N ILE A 395 -1.49 -17.91 -7.31
CA ILE A 395 -1.22 -19.26 -6.77
C ILE A 395 -2.28 -20.26 -7.27
N GLU A 396 -3.56 -19.90 -7.20
CA GLU A 396 -4.64 -20.80 -7.64
C GLU A 396 -4.65 -21.01 -9.17
N LEU A 397 -4.37 -19.97 -9.94
CA LEU A 397 -4.24 -20.08 -11.39
C LEU A 397 -3.03 -20.95 -11.81
N GLN A 398 -1.96 -20.94 -11.02
CA GLN A 398 -0.79 -21.80 -11.25
C GLN A 398 -1.12 -23.27 -10.96
N LYS A 399 -1.80 -23.58 -9.86
CA LYS A 399 -2.24 -24.95 -9.54
C LYS A 399 -3.13 -25.54 -10.63
N LYS A 400 -4.08 -24.76 -11.17
CA LYS A 400 -4.96 -25.19 -12.26
C LYS A 400 -4.20 -25.49 -13.55
N SER A 401 -3.10 -24.81 -13.81
CA SER A 401 -2.27 -25.04 -15.01
C SER A 401 -1.30 -26.21 -14.85
N SER A 402 -0.86 -26.54 -13.63
CA SER A 402 0.07 -27.66 -13.39
C SER A 402 -0.63 -29.02 -13.28
N GLY A 403 -1.94 -29.06 -13.00
CA GLY A 403 -2.75 -30.28 -13.02
C GLY A 403 -3.19 -30.74 -14.43
N GLY A 404 -3.01 -29.91 -15.46
CA GLY A 404 -3.16 -30.27 -16.86
C GLY A 404 -1.78 -30.32 -17.53
N THR A 405 -1.48 -31.35 -18.27
CA THR A 405 -0.24 -31.47 -19.04
C THR A 405 0.04 -30.16 -19.80
N PRO A 406 1.22 -29.54 -19.67
CA PRO A 406 1.51 -28.29 -20.35
C PRO A 406 1.42 -28.50 -21.85
N THR A 407 0.42 -27.93 -22.52
CA THR A 407 0.37 -27.90 -23.94
C THR A 407 1.52 -27.04 -24.45
N LEU A 408 2.41 -27.59 -25.24
CA LEU A 408 3.62 -27.01 -25.87
C LEU A 408 3.37 -25.68 -26.65
N ARG A 409 2.13 -25.17 -26.67
CA ARG A 409 1.74 -23.95 -27.38
C ARG A 409 1.97 -22.65 -26.61
N GLU A 410 2.17 -22.67 -25.27
CA GLU A 410 2.37 -21.44 -24.50
C GLU A 410 3.82 -20.93 -24.49
N THR A 411 4.78 -21.69 -24.93
CA THR A 411 6.21 -21.33 -24.96
C THR A 411 6.65 -20.60 -26.24
N ALA A 412 5.81 -20.51 -27.24
CA ALA A 412 6.17 -19.95 -28.56
C ALA A 412 5.74 -18.46 -28.74
N SER A 413 5.15 -17.81 -27.74
CA SER A 413 4.64 -16.43 -27.84
C SER A 413 5.31 -15.44 -26.85
N LEU A 414 6.56 -15.69 -26.47
CA LEU A 414 7.37 -14.75 -25.68
C LEU A 414 8.43 -14.06 -26.53
#